data_cf737e951d023f8f49f7d08d84012927
#
_entry.id   cf737e951d023f8f49f7d08d84012927
#
_cell.length_a   1.000
_cell.length_b   1.000
_cell.length_c   1.000
_cell.angle_alpha   90.00
_cell.angle_beta   90.00
_cell.angle_gamma   90.00
#
_symmetry.space_group_name_H-M   'P 1'
#
loop_
_entity.id
_entity.type
_entity.pdbx_description
1 polymer ?
#
loop_
_entity_poly.entity_id
_entity_poly.type
_entity_poly.pdbx_seq_one_letter_code
_entity_poly.pdbx_strand_id
1 'polypeptide(L)'
;HDDIMITDFFWTERVRSGLENFDVVGLAGCQDRKPYQPNWFFSEYISPGQLIKGDLLRSGAVAHGEEPFAPISNFGPTLVECKLMDGLFLAVNSETLVRANVRFDDDFKFHFYDMDFCRSVEKANLKMGTIPLSVVHKSGGNFATVSWSAAYQKYIEKWND
;
A
#
# COMPACT_ATOMS: atom_id res chain seq x y z
N HIS A 1 4.10 -9.03 -3.34
CA HIS A 1 3.29 -10.26 -3.52
C HIS A 1 3.98 -11.19 -4.51
N ASP A 2 3.65 -12.47 -4.45
CA ASP A 2 4.15 -13.52 -5.35
C ASP A 2 3.25 -13.71 -6.60
N ASP A 3 2.11 -13.03 -6.63
CA ASP A 3 1.12 -13.04 -7.71
C ASP A 3 1.13 -11.78 -8.58
N ILE A 4 2.24 -11.03 -8.58
CA ILE A 4 2.46 -9.91 -9.48
C ILE A 4 3.38 -10.28 -10.64
N MET A 5 3.12 -9.70 -11.80
CA MET A 5 3.99 -9.74 -12.97
C MET A 5 4.45 -8.32 -13.30
N ILE A 6 5.74 -8.07 -13.24
CA ILE A 6 6.32 -6.79 -13.68
C ILE A 6 6.41 -6.83 -15.21
N THR A 7 5.68 -5.91 -15.87
CA THR A 7 5.62 -5.80 -17.33
C THR A 7 6.38 -4.59 -17.87
N ASP A 8 6.93 -3.77 -17.00
CA ASP A 8 7.79 -2.63 -17.38
C ASP A 8 9.23 -3.07 -17.59
N PHE A 9 9.73 -2.90 -18.80
CA PHE A 9 11.13 -3.25 -19.14
C PHE A 9 12.15 -2.42 -18.34
N PHE A 10 11.80 -1.19 -17.97
CA PHE A 10 12.67 -0.25 -17.25
C PHE A 10 12.34 -0.17 -15.75
N TRP A 11 11.83 -1.26 -15.17
CA TRP A 11 11.36 -1.27 -13.78
C TRP A 11 12.43 -0.86 -12.75
N THR A 12 13.69 -1.24 -12.96
CA THR A 12 14.78 -0.88 -12.04
C THR A 12 15.08 0.62 -12.06
N GLU A 13 15.03 1.24 -13.22
CA GLU A 13 15.18 2.69 -13.40
C GLU A 13 14.00 3.44 -12.76
N ARG A 14 12.77 2.92 -12.92
CA ARG A 14 11.59 3.50 -12.28
C ARG A 14 11.70 3.49 -10.76
N VAL A 15 12.08 2.34 -10.19
CA VAL A 15 12.30 2.20 -8.74
C VAL A 15 13.41 3.14 -8.27
N ARG A 16 14.55 3.16 -8.95
CA ARG A 16 15.68 4.03 -8.60
C ARG A 16 15.28 5.50 -8.60
N SER A 17 14.64 5.96 -9.67
CA SER A 17 14.18 7.36 -9.78
C SER A 17 13.12 7.70 -8.72
N GLY A 18 12.23 6.75 -8.39
CA GLY A 18 11.28 6.94 -7.29
C GLY A 18 11.97 7.12 -5.94
N LEU A 19 13.00 6.30 -5.67
CA LEU A 19 13.76 6.37 -4.42
C LEU A 19 14.67 7.62 -4.29
N GLU A 20 14.81 8.42 -5.34
CA GLU A 20 15.43 9.75 -5.25
C GLU A 20 14.49 10.77 -4.57
N ASN A 21 13.18 10.53 -4.60
CA ASN A 21 12.16 11.43 -4.08
C ASN A 21 11.48 10.93 -2.79
N PHE A 22 11.44 9.61 -2.61
CA PHE A 22 10.77 8.93 -1.49
C PHE A 22 11.70 7.89 -0.85
N ASP A 23 11.53 7.66 0.44
CA ASP A 23 12.25 6.59 1.16
C ASP A 23 11.65 5.20 0.90
N VAL A 24 10.35 5.16 0.61
CA VAL A 24 9.59 3.97 0.23
C VAL A 24 8.75 4.28 -0.99
N VAL A 25 8.78 3.40 -1.99
CA VAL A 25 7.95 3.52 -3.20
C VAL A 25 7.03 2.32 -3.35
N GLY A 26 5.83 2.58 -3.86
CA GLY A 26 4.80 1.58 -4.17
C GLY A 26 4.02 1.93 -5.42
N LEU A 27 2.93 1.22 -5.70
CA LEU A 27 2.18 1.37 -6.95
C LEU A 27 0.77 1.91 -6.77
N ALA A 28 0.21 1.74 -5.60
CA ALA A 28 -1.13 2.22 -5.26
C ALA A 28 -1.16 2.67 -3.79
N GLY A 29 -1.87 3.75 -3.51
CA GLY A 29 -1.93 4.29 -2.17
C GLY A 29 -2.95 5.42 -2.01
N CYS A 30 -2.92 6.05 -0.85
CA CYS A 30 -3.72 7.19 -0.47
C CYS A 30 -2.82 8.30 0.08
N GLN A 31 -3.01 9.53 -0.41
CA GLN A 31 -2.20 10.71 -0.05
C GLN A 31 -2.52 11.23 1.35
N ASP A 32 -3.74 11.00 1.80
CA ASP A 32 -4.21 11.33 3.14
C ASP A 32 -4.54 10.07 3.93
N ARG A 33 -4.73 10.23 5.23
CA ARG A 33 -5.20 9.19 6.14
C ARG A 33 -6.19 9.79 7.12
N LYS A 34 -7.29 9.08 7.33
CA LYS A 34 -8.33 9.42 8.30
C LYS A 34 -8.23 8.51 9.53
N PRO A 35 -8.67 8.96 10.72
CA PRO A 35 -8.85 8.08 11.86
C PRO A 35 -9.73 6.89 11.49
N TYR A 36 -9.43 5.72 12.01
CA TYR A 36 -10.15 4.47 11.75
C TYR A 36 -10.19 4.03 10.29
N GLN A 37 -9.37 4.60 9.40
CA GLN A 37 -9.33 4.21 7.99
C GLN A 37 -8.81 2.77 7.85
N PRO A 38 -9.60 1.87 7.21
CA PRO A 38 -9.27 0.45 7.20
C PRO A 38 -8.15 0.08 6.22
N ASN A 39 -7.95 0.84 5.14
CA ASN A 39 -6.83 0.68 4.21
C ASN A 39 -6.71 1.89 3.27
N TRP A 40 -5.77 1.84 2.32
CA TRP A 40 -5.55 2.93 1.38
C TRP A 40 -6.72 3.17 0.40
N PHE A 41 -7.59 2.17 0.18
CA PHE A 41 -8.65 2.20 -0.84
C PHE A 41 -10.04 2.52 -0.25
N PHE A 42 -10.33 2.04 0.97
CA PHE A 42 -11.61 2.28 1.66
C PHE A 42 -11.43 3.30 2.78
N SER A 43 -12.41 4.20 2.93
CA SER A 43 -12.41 5.22 3.99
C SER A 43 -12.97 4.72 5.32
N GLU A 44 -13.88 3.74 5.28
CA GLU A 44 -14.60 3.29 6.47
C GLU A 44 -14.87 1.78 6.42
N TYR A 45 -14.83 1.16 7.59
CA TYR A 45 -15.29 -0.20 7.86
C TYR A 45 -16.51 -0.15 8.76
N ILE A 46 -17.63 -0.70 8.31
CA ILE A 46 -18.89 -0.73 9.05
C ILE A 46 -19.04 -2.07 9.76
N SER A 47 -18.92 -3.16 9.03
CA SER A 47 -19.08 -4.53 9.54
C SER A 47 -18.49 -5.53 8.53
N PRO A 48 -18.39 -6.82 8.85
CA PRO A 48 -17.97 -7.86 7.91
C PRO A 48 -18.71 -7.75 6.57
N GLY A 49 -17.97 -7.64 5.48
CA GLY A 49 -18.50 -7.47 4.13
C GLY A 49 -18.95 -6.03 3.77
N GLN A 50 -18.89 -5.08 4.69
CA GLN A 50 -19.33 -3.70 4.47
C GLN A 50 -18.21 -2.69 4.62
N LEU A 51 -17.67 -2.25 3.47
CA LEU A 51 -16.62 -1.24 3.35
C LEU A 51 -17.11 -0.08 2.48
N ILE A 52 -16.76 1.14 2.85
CA ILE A 52 -17.11 2.37 2.11
C ILE A 52 -15.85 2.92 1.44
N LYS A 53 -15.92 3.15 0.12
CA LYS A 53 -14.80 3.74 -0.62
C LYS A 53 -14.51 5.19 -0.22
N GLY A 54 -15.54 5.97 0.04
CA GLY A 54 -15.44 7.37 0.42
C GLY A 54 -14.67 8.24 -0.58
N ASP A 55 -14.54 9.50 -0.22
CA ASP A 55 -13.75 10.49 -0.96
C ASP A 55 -12.34 10.53 -0.37
N LEU A 56 -11.43 9.79 -1.01
CA LEU A 56 -10.01 9.69 -0.66
C LEU A 56 -9.15 10.15 -1.84
N LEU A 57 -8.08 10.86 -1.57
CA LEU A 57 -7.08 11.25 -2.55
C LEU A 57 -6.17 10.06 -2.88
N ARG A 58 -6.65 9.18 -3.73
CA ARG A 58 -5.90 7.99 -4.12
C ARG A 58 -4.82 8.30 -5.15
N SER A 59 -3.86 7.42 -5.27
CA SER A 59 -2.69 7.57 -6.13
C SER A 59 -2.32 6.22 -6.76
N GLY A 60 -1.78 6.26 -8.00
CA GLY A 60 -1.21 5.10 -8.66
C GLY A 60 -2.12 4.39 -9.65
N ALA A 61 -1.62 3.31 -10.21
CA ALA A 61 -2.36 2.47 -11.16
C ALA A 61 -1.82 1.04 -11.12
N VAL A 62 -2.73 0.06 -11.28
CA VAL A 62 -2.40 -1.37 -11.30
C VAL A 62 -3.31 -2.07 -12.31
N ALA A 63 -2.76 -2.91 -13.18
CA ALA A 63 -3.55 -3.81 -14.00
C ALA A 63 -3.95 -5.05 -13.19
N HIS A 64 -5.20 -5.50 -13.33
CA HIS A 64 -5.71 -6.67 -12.61
C HIS A 64 -6.18 -7.76 -13.58
N GLY A 65 -5.63 -8.96 -13.45
CA GLY A 65 -5.95 -10.11 -14.30
C GLY A 65 -4.78 -11.08 -14.42
N GLU A 66 -4.93 -12.07 -15.28
CA GLU A 66 -3.92 -13.12 -15.49
C GLU A 66 -3.00 -12.85 -16.70
N GLU A 67 -3.41 -11.96 -17.59
CA GLU A 67 -2.73 -11.68 -18.85
C GLU A 67 -1.94 -10.37 -18.82
N PRO A 68 -0.84 -10.25 -19.59
CA PRO A 68 -0.02 -9.04 -19.64
C PRO A 68 -0.75 -7.74 -20.03
N PHE A 69 -1.89 -7.86 -20.72
CA PHE A 69 -2.73 -6.74 -21.15
C PHE A 69 -4.04 -6.62 -20.36
N ALA A 70 -4.02 -7.00 -19.10
CA ALA A 70 -5.16 -6.91 -18.21
C ALA A 70 -5.67 -5.46 -18.05
N PRO A 71 -6.96 -5.25 -17.74
CA PRO A 71 -7.53 -3.93 -17.52
C PRO A 71 -6.80 -3.15 -16.42
N ILE A 72 -6.52 -1.88 -16.66
CA ILE A 72 -5.83 -1.01 -15.70
C ILE A 72 -6.85 -0.30 -14.82
N SER A 73 -6.71 -0.48 -13.52
CA SER A 73 -7.36 0.36 -12.52
C SER A 73 -6.49 1.59 -12.25
N ASN A 74 -6.96 2.75 -12.66
CA ASN A 74 -6.31 4.03 -12.37
C ASN A 74 -6.93 4.64 -11.11
N PHE A 75 -6.12 4.87 -10.08
CA PHE A 75 -6.56 5.42 -8.79
C PHE A 75 -6.27 6.92 -8.67
N GLY A 76 -5.33 7.45 -9.44
CA GLY A 76 -4.96 8.87 -9.43
C GLY A 76 -3.52 9.11 -9.91
N PRO A 77 -2.99 10.34 -9.75
CA PRO A 77 -1.65 10.69 -10.19
C PRO A 77 -0.59 9.87 -9.46
N THR A 78 0.53 9.60 -10.13
CA THR A 78 1.74 9.02 -9.54
C THR A 78 2.76 10.10 -9.16
N LEU A 79 3.85 9.72 -8.53
CA LEU A 79 4.90 10.62 -8.02
C LEU A 79 4.37 11.64 -7.01
N VAL A 80 3.42 11.22 -6.21
CA VAL A 80 2.87 11.98 -5.09
C VAL A 80 3.09 11.26 -3.77
N GLU A 81 3.23 12.03 -2.70
CA GLU A 81 3.39 11.47 -1.35
C GLU A 81 2.10 10.78 -0.90
N CYS A 82 2.25 9.63 -0.26
CA CYS A 82 1.14 8.84 0.30
C CYS A 82 1.35 8.59 1.79
N LYS A 83 0.26 8.48 2.53
CA LYS A 83 0.24 8.07 3.94
C LYS A 83 -0.03 6.59 4.13
N LEU A 84 -0.76 5.99 3.19
CA LEU A 84 -1.01 4.55 3.13
C LEU A 84 -0.73 4.04 1.72
N MET A 85 -0.12 2.87 1.60
CA MET A 85 0.15 2.20 0.33
C MET A 85 -0.20 0.72 0.40
N ASP A 86 -0.59 0.17 -0.73
CA ASP A 86 -0.84 -1.26 -0.90
C ASP A 86 0.48 -2.05 -0.83
N GLY A 87 0.46 -3.16 -0.12
CA GLY A 87 1.59 -4.06 0.03
C GLY A 87 1.91 -4.92 -1.20
N LEU A 88 1.13 -4.81 -2.28
CA LEU A 88 1.35 -5.61 -3.50
C LEU A 88 2.77 -5.47 -4.05
N PHE A 89 3.31 -4.25 -3.97
CA PHE A 89 4.70 -3.93 -4.32
C PHE A 89 5.19 -2.79 -3.45
N LEU A 90 6.25 -3.03 -2.69
CA LEU A 90 6.97 -2.00 -1.94
C LEU A 90 8.47 -2.16 -2.20
N ALA A 91 9.12 -1.06 -2.55
CA ALA A 91 10.57 -1.02 -2.68
C ALA A 91 11.15 0.10 -1.82
N VAL A 92 12.34 -0.14 -1.25
CA VAL A 92 12.95 0.74 -0.27
C VAL A 92 14.46 0.55 -0.24
N ASN A 93 15.20 1.58 0.15
CA ASN A 93 16.60 1.41 0.50
C ASN A 93 16.68 0.76 1.90
N SER A 94 17.24 -0.44 1.97
CA SER A 94 17.35 -1.22 3.21
C SER A 94 18.13 -0.50 4.31
N GLU A 95 19.17 0.27 3.97
CA GLU A 95 19.92 1.06 4.95
C GLU A 95 19.07 2.15 5.61
N THR A 96 18.14 2.74 4.86
CA THR A 96 17.19 3.73 5.40
C THR A 96 16.29 3.10 6.46
N LEU A 97 15.71 1.93 6.17
CA LEU A 97 14.87 1.21 7.16
C LEU A 97 15.65 0.80 8.40
N VAL A 98 16.86 0.26 8.21
CA VAL A 98 17.71 -0.15 9.33
C VAL A 98 18.05 1.04 10.23
N ARG A 99 18.47 2.17 9.67
CA ARG A 99 18.77 3.38 10.43
C ARG A 99 17.56 3.94 11.16
N ALA A 100 16.39 3.88 10.56
CA ALA A 100 15.14 4.37 11.14
C ALA A 100 14.50 3.34 12.11
N ASN A 101 15.06 2.13 12.22
CA ASN A 101 14.50 1.01 12.98
C ASN A 101 13.04 0.69 12.57
N VAL A 102 12.74 0.79 11.27
CA VAL A 102 11.44 0.44 10.68
C VAL A 102 11.51 -0.97 10.12
N ARG A 103 10.51 -1.77 10.45
CA ARG A 103 10.36 -3.15 9.96
C ARG A 103 8.89 -3.53 9.91
N PHE A 104 8.56 -4.59 9.20
CA PHE A 104 7.26 -5.23 9.30
C PHE A 104 7.07 -5.83 10.70
N ASP A 105 5.87 -5.73 11.24
CA ASP A 105 5.52 -6.31 12.53
C ASP A 105 4.98 -7.73 12.33
N ASP A 106 5.63 -8.71 12.97
CA ASP A 106 5.27 -10.13 12.90
C ASP A 106 3.85 -10.45 13.42
N ASP A 107 3.25 -9.52 14.10
CA ASP A 107 1.86 -9.59 14.55
C ASP A 107 0.83 -9.43 13.42
N PHE A 108 1.25 -8.87 12.28
CA PHE A 108 0.44 -8.69 11.07
C PHE A 108 0.96 -9.57 9.93
N LYS A 109 0.61 -10.86 9.94
CA LYS A 109 1.18 -11.84 9.00
C LYS A 109 0.62 -11.77 7.58
N PHE A 110 -0.68 -11.44 7.42
CA PHE A 110 -1.35 -11.45 6.12
C PHE A 110 -2.20 -10.19 5.88
N HIS A 111 -2.96 -9.75 6.87
CA HIS A 111 -3.75 -8.53 6.78
C HIS A 111 -3.09 -7.41 7.59
N PHE A 112 -3.16 -6.19 7.09
CA PHE A 112 -2.67 -4.96 7.74
C PHE A 112 -1.14 -4.85 7.91
N TYR A 113 -0.33 -5.81 7.41
CA TYR A 113 1.13 -5.69 7.47
C TYR A 113 1.62 -4.44 6.71
N ASP A 114 0.99 -4.12 5.61
CA ASP A 114 1.25 -2.96 4.76
C ASP A 114 0.77 -1.66 5.40
N MET A 115 -0.43 -1.64 5.97
CA MET A 115 -0.96 -0.48 6.69
C MET A 115 -0.13 -0.17 7.94
N ASP A 116 0.22 -1.18 8.71
CA ASP A 116 1.09 -1.05 9.88
C ASP A 116 2.49 -0.56 9.51
N PHE A 117 3.05 -1.10 8.44
CA PHE A 117 4.33 -0.66 7.90
C PHE A 117 4.29 0.81 7.48
N CYS A 118 3.25 1.25 6.76
CA CYS A 118 3.06 2.65 6.37
C CYS A 118 3.03 3.57 7.60
N ARG A 119 2.32 3.20 8.66
CA ARG A 119 2.28 3.96 9.92
C ARG A 119 3.65 4.03 10.60
N SER A 120 4.41 2.94 10.56
CA SER A 120 5.77 2.89 11.10
C SER A 120 6.74 3.79 10.32
N VAL A 121 6.62 3.83 8.99
CA VAL A 121 7.37 4.73 8.11
C VAL A 121 7.02 6.19 8.39
N GLU A 122 5.72 6.52 8.48
CA GLU A 122 5.26 7.87 8.82
C GLU A 122 5.79 8.32 10.19
N LYS A 123 5.70 7.46 11.22
CA LYS A 123 6.20 7.73 12.57
C LYS A 123 7.71 7.99 12.61
N ALA A 124 8.45 7.36 11.70
CA ALA A 124 9.89 7.58 11.54
C ALA A 124 10.24 8.83 10.72
N ASN A 125 9.24 9.65 10.30
CA ASN A 125 9.37 10.81 9.43
C ASN A 125 10.02 10.48 8.07
N LEU A 126 9.81 9.26 7.57
CA LEU A 126 10.19 8.85 6.24
C LEU A 126 9.05 9.13 5.26
N LYS A 127 9.39 9.36 4.00
CA LYS A 127 8.42 9.66 2.93
C LYS A 127 8.10 8.41 2.12
N MET A 128 6.83 8.24 1.84
CA MET A 128 6.32 7.19 0.93
C MET A 128 5.64 7.83 -0.27
N GLY A 129 5.74 7.19 -1.43
CA GLY A 129 5.02 7.66 -2.61
C GLY A 129 4.86 6.60 -3.68
N THR A 130 3.93 6.82 -4.60
CA THR A 130 3.70 5.92 -5.72
C THR A 130 4.57 6.28 -6.92
N ILE A 131 4.94 5.27 -7.69
CA ILE A 131 5.72 5.41 -8.94
C ILE A 131 4.94 4.88 -10.15
N PRO A 132 5.20 5.40 -11.36
CA PRO A 132 4.60 4.88 -12.59
C PRO A 132 5.35 3.62 -13.04
N LEU A 133 4.97 2.47 -12.51
CA LEU A 133 5.52 1.17 -12.86
C LEU A 133 4.41 0.24 -13.33
N SER A 134 4.57 -0.36 -14.51
CA SER A 134 3.58 -1.29 -15.06
C SER A 134 3.71 -2.66 -14.44
N VAL A 135 2.65 -3.10 -13.77
CA VAL A 135 2.51 -4.46 -13.22
C VAL A 135 1.12 -5.00 -13.49
N VAL A 136 1.01 -6.32 -13.54
CA VAL A 136 -0.26 -7.05 -13.50
C VAL A 136 -0.34 -7.79 -12.17
N HIS A 137 -1.40 -7.57 -11.42
CA HIS A 137 -1.72 -8.23 -10.17
C HIS A 137 -2.88 -9.21 -10.39
N LYS A 138 -2.68 -10.48 -10.10
CA LYS A 138 -3.67 -11.53 -10.39
C LYS A 138 -4.86 -11.48 -9.46
N SER A 139 -4.64 -11.20 -8.18
CA SER A 139 -5.71 -11.17 -7.18
C SER A 139 -6.31 -9.78 -6.99
N GLY A 140 -7.55 -9.72 -6.52
CA GLY A 140 -8.28 -8.46 -6.23
C GLY A 140 -8.29 -8.06 -4.75
N GLY A 141 -7.50 -8.70 -3.92
CA GLY A 141 -7.50 -8.52 -2.47
C GLY A 141 -8.62 -9.29 -1.74
N ASN A 142 -8.43 -9.53 -0.47
CA ASN A 142 -9.36 -10.28 0.39
C ASN A 142 -9.74 -9.44 1.61
N PHE A 143 -10.82 -8.66 1.47
CA PHE A 143 -11.24 -7.67 2.45
C PHE A 143 -12.45 -8.13 3.26
N ALA A 144 -12.59 -7.58 4.47
CA ALA A 144 -13.76 -7.71 5.34
C ALA A 144 -14.15 -9.17 5.70
N THR A 145 -13.21 -10.10 5.64
CA THR A 145 -13.37 -11.44 6.21
C THR A 145 -13.27 -11.39 7.74
N VAL A 146 -13.59 -12.49 8.42
CA VAL A 146 -13.46 -12.58 9.90
C VAL A 146 -12.00 -12.34 10.31
N SER A 147 -11.02 -12.96 9.64
CA SER A 147 -9.59 -12.76 9.92
C SER A 147 -9.14 -11.33 9.63
N TRP A 148 -9.63 -10.73 8.56
CA TRP A 148 -9.37 -9.33 8.24
C TRP A 148 -9.93 -8.39 9.31
N SER A 149 -11.16 -8.62 9.77
CA SER A 149 -11.81 -7.82 10.81
C SER A 149 -11.06 -7.90 12.14
N ALA A 150 -10.57 -9.08 12.52
CA ALA A 150 -9.75 -9.24 13.72
C ALA A 150 -8.41 -8.49 13.61
N ALA A 151 -7.76 -8.54 12.45
CA ALA A 151 -6.53 -7.79 12.20
C ALA A 151 -6.78 -6.27 12.17
N TYR A 152 -7.93 -5.82 11.66
CA TYR A 152 -8.34 -4.41 11.72
C TYR A 152 -8.45 -3.91 13.16
N GLN A 153 -9.13 -4.63 14.05
CA GLN A 153 -9.23 -4.24 15.46
C GLN A 153 -7.86 -4.12 16.11
N LYS A 154 -6.98 -5.10 15.89
CA LYS A 154 -5.60 -5.08 16.38
C LYS A 154 -4.81 -3.86 15.84
N TYR A 155 -5.00 -3.51 14.56
CA TYR A 155 -4.37 -2.35 13.94
C TYR A 155 -4.85 -1.04 14.59
N ILE A 156 -6.16 -0.86 14.79
CA ILE A 156 -6.72 0.33 15.44
C ILE A 156 -6.25 0.45 16.88
N GLU A 157 -6.25 -0.66 17.65
CA GLU A 157 -5.75 -0.68 19.03
C GLU A 157 -4.26 -0.31 19.11
N LYS A 158 -3.43 -0.85 18.23
CA LYS A 158 -1.99 -0.54 18.19
C LYS A 158 -1.71 0.93 17.94
N TRP A 159 -2.45 1.55 17.05
CA TRP A 159 -2.20 2.93 16.62
C TRP A 159 -3.05 3.97 17.35
N ASN A 160 -3.93 3.52 18.24
CA ASN A 160 -4.82 4.37 19.04
C ASN A 160 -5.63 5.35 18.18
N ASP A 161 -6.10 4.86 17.06
CA ASP A 161 -6.95 5.59 16.12
C ASP A 161 -8.42 5.46 16.54
#